data_6f22d2912943a439a685e95554d71ec9
#
_entry.id   6f22d2912943a439a685e95554d71ec9
#
_cell.length_a   1.000
_cell.length_b   1.000
_cell.length_c   1.000
_cell.angle_alpha   90.00
_cell.angle_beta   90.00
_cell.angle_gamma   90.00
#
_symmetry.space_group_name_H-M   'P 1'
#
loop_
_entity.id
_entity.type
_entity.pdbx_description
1 polymer ?
#
loop_
_entity_poly.entity_id
_entity_poly.type
_entity_poly.pdbx_seq_one_letter_code
_entity_poly.pdbx_strand_id
1 'polypeptide(L)'
;MVRFKRKKITKDAAGIKHGFRSGLEEKIIQQLEEYDIDPNYESVKLEYTIPESRHIYTPDFPVCKSIVIETKGRWVLEDRQKMLLIIKQHPEIEFRMLFYNANQKIKKGSKTSYADWCDKHGIKWADKKIPPEWIEDICNAISKENLT
;
A
#
# COMPACT_ATOMS: atom_id res chain seq x y z
N MET A 1 -14.66 -17.72 -3.49
CA MET A 1 -14.79 -16.50 -2.68
C MET A 1 -13.94 -16.66 -1.43
N VAL A 2 -12.80 -15.99 -1.37
CA VAL A 2 -11.98 -16.01 -0.16
C VAL A 2 -12.63 -15.04 0.83
N ARG A 3 -13.29 -15.56 1.84
CA ARG A 3 -13.77 -14.75 2.96
C ARG A 3 -12.57 -14.38 3.83
N PHE A 4 -12.08 -13.17 3.68
CA PHE A 4 -11.12 -12.61 4.63
C PHE A 4 -11.85 -12.41 5.97
N LYS A 5 -11.41 -13.09 7.00
CA LYS A 5 -11.98 -12.89 8.34
C LYS A 5 -11.66 -11.47 8.80
N ARG A 6 -12.70 -10.67 9.03
CA ARG A 6 -12.55 -9.36 9.68
C ARG A 6 -11.86 -9.56 11.03
N LYS A 7 -10.61 -9.08 11.14
CA LYS A 7 -10.02 -8.89 12.45
C LYS A 7 -10.79 -7.76 13.14
N LYS A 8 -11.53 -8.05 14.19
CA LYS A 8 -12.17 -7.02 15.02
C LYS A 8 -11.06 -6.12 15.56
N ILE A 9 -11.00 -4.89 15.08
CA ILE A 9 -10.10 -3.88 15.60
C ILE A 9 -10.74 -3.38 16.89
N THR A 10 -10.14 -3.72 18.01
CA THR A 10 -10.53 -3.14 19.30
C THR A 10 -9.99 -1.71 19.37
N LYS A 11 -10.82 -0.78 19.81
CA LYS A 11 -10.57 0.68 19.77
C LYS A 11 -9.48 1.18 20.76
N ASP A 12 -8.55 0.35 21.18
CA ASP A 12 -7.59 0.76 22.21
C ASP A 12 -6.28 1.21 21.58
N ALA A 13 -6.06 2.52 21.61
CA ALA A 13 -4.81 3.26 21.49
C ALA A 13 -3.80 2.83 20.38
N ALA A 14 -2.83 3.65 20.12
CA ALA A 14 -1.66 3.61 19.21
C ALA A 14 -1.45 2.35 18.35
N GLY A 15 -1.16 2.55 17.07
CA GLY A 15 -1.03 1.54 16.01
C GLY A 15 -0.30 0.24 16.40
N ILE A 16 0.69 0.31 17.26
CA ILE A 16 1.45 -0.87 17.74
C ILE A 16 0.58 -1.82 18.57
N LYS A 17 -0.37 -1.31 19.37
CA LYS A 17 -1.28 -2.12 20.20
C LYS A 17 -2.29 -2.92 19.39
N HIS A 18 -2.56 -2.53 18.15
CA HIS A 18 -3.47 -3.22 17.24
C HIS A 18 -2.73 -4.09 16.22
N GLY A 19 -1.40 -4.22 16.34
CA GLY A 19 -0.56 -4.92 15.38
C GLY A 19 -0.25 -4.10 14.13
N PHE A 20 -0.46 -2.79 14.18
CA PHE A 20 -0.08 -1.86 13.11
C PHE A 20 1.27 -1.24 13.41
N ARG A 21 2.08 -1.00 12.36
CA ARG A 21 3.43 -0.46 12.50
C ARG A 21 3.46 1.04 12.69
N SER A 22 2.38 1.76 12.34
CA SER A 22 2.35 3.21 12.42
C SER A 22 0.94 3.75 12.62
N GLY A 23 0.84 5.00 13.11
CA GLY A 23 -0.43 5.70 13.22
C GLY A 23 -1.06 6.01 11.86
N LEU A 24 -0.27 6.11 10.79
CA LEU A 24 -0.78 6.27 9.44
C LEU A 24 -1.54 5.02 8.99
N GLU A 25 -1.00 3.84 9.24
CA GLU A 25 -1.67 2.58 8.90
C GLU A 25 -3.03 2.48 9.59
N GLU A 26 -3.10 2.83 10.88
CA GLU A 26 -4.36 2.88 11.62
C GLU A 26 -5.39 3.83 10.98
N LYS A 27 -4.96 5.02 10.59
CA LYS A 27 -5.83 6.00 9.90
C LYS A 27 -6.36 5.47 8.57
N ILE A 28 -5.53 4.79 7.82
CA ILE A 28 -5.91 4.20 6.53
C ILE A 28 -6.91 3.06 6.73
N ILE A 29 -6.72 2.22 7.75
CA ILE A 29 -7.66 1.17 8.10
C ILE A 29 -9.02 1.77 8.42
N GLN A 30 -9.06 2.81 9.26
CA GLN A 30 -10.30 3.51 9.60
C GLN A 30 -10.97 4.09 8.36
N GLN A 31 -10.20 4.73 7.47
CA GLN A 31 -10.74 5.30 6.24
C GLN A 31 -11.33 4.22 5.32
N LEU A 32 -10.66 3.09 5.15
CA LEU A 32 -11.18 1.99 4.34
C LEU A 32 -12.47 1.43 4.92
N GLU A 33 -12.52 1.26 6.24
CA GLU A 33 -13.71 0.74 6.94
C GLU A 33 -14.92 1.68 6.82
N GLU A 34 -14.71 3.01 6.76
CA GLU A 34 -15.77 3.99 6.50
C GLU A 34 -16.48 3.77 5.16
N TYR A 35 -15.80 3.17 4.19
CA TYR A 35 -16.33 2.82 2.87
C TYR A 35 -16.71 1.35 2.75
N ASP A 36 -16.77 0.62 3.87
CA ASP A 36 -17.04 -0.83 3.90
C ASP A 36 -16.02 -1.65 3.08
N ILE A 37 -14.79 -1.17 2.99
CA ILE A 37 -13.68 -1.87 2.36
C ILE A 37 -12.86 -2.58 3.45
N ASP A 38 -12.72 -3.91 3.33
CA ASP A 38 -11.83 -4.66 4.22
C ASP A 38 -10.39 -4.28 3.87
N PRO A 39 -9.60 -3.74 4.82
CA PRO A 39 -8.22 -3.35 4.56
C PRO A 39 -7.31 -4.53 4.25
N ASN A 40 -7.69 -5.76 4.63
CA ASN A 40 -6.87 -6.97 4.45
C ASN A 40 -5.43 -6.79 4.95
N TYR A 41 -5.26 -6.06 6.05
CA TYR A 41 -3.97 -5.65 6.58
C TYR A 41 -2.99 -6.82 6.68
N GLU A 42 -1.88 -6.73 5.97
CA GLU A 42 -0.81 -7.72 5.90
C GLU A 42 -1.29 -9.16 5.66
N SER A 43 -2.45 -9.32 4.98
CA SER A 43 -3.09 -10.62 4.77
C SER A 43 -2.49 -11.44 3.63
N VAL A 44 -1.70 -10.81 2.77
CA VAL A 44 -1.11 -11.42 1.57
C VAL A 44 0.41 -11.37 1.67
N LYS A 45 1.06 -12.39 1.12
CA LYS A 45 2.52 -12.44 0.96
C LYS A 45 2.85 -12.61 -0.50
N LEU A 46 3.70 -11.73 -1.04
CA LEU A 46 4.15 -11.76 -2.42
C LEU A 46 5.63 -12.12 -2.47
N GLU A 47 5.96 -13.15 -3.23
CA GLU A 47 7.35 -13.48 -3.50
C GLU A 47 7.94 -12.48 -4.48
N TYR A 48 9.18 -12.12 -4.26
CA TYR A 48 9.99 -11.38 -5.24
C TYR A 48 11.42 -11.91 -5.22
N THR A 49 12.12 -11.75 -6.32
CA THR A 49 13.49 -12.22 -6.46
C THR A 49 14.43 -11.03 -6.62
N ILE A 50 15.38 -10.93 -5.71
CA ILE A 50 16.61 -10.17 -5.96
C ILE A 50 17.48 -11.12 -6.81
N PRO A 51 18.21 -10.64 -7.86
CA PRO A 51 18.81 -11.53 -8.87
C PRO A 51 19.60 -12.76 -8.38
N GLU A 52 19.89 -12.89 -7.11
CA GLU A 52 20.60 -14.06 -6.55
C GLU A 52 19.90 -14.68 -5.33
N SER A 53 18.73 -14.19 -4.94
CA SER A 53 18.03 -14.71 -3.77
C SER A 53 16.52 -14.46 -3.83
N ARG A 54 15.75 -15.34 -3.19
CA ARG A 54 14.30 -15.20 -3.06
C ARG A 54 13.95 -14.49 -1.77
N HIS A 55 13.00 -13.57 -1.85
CA HIS A 55 12.49 -12.83 -0.72
C HIS A 55 10.96 -12.83 -0.71
N ILE A 56 10.39 -12.56 0.46
CA ILE A 56 8.95 -12.41 0.64
C ILE A 56 8.66 -10.95 0.98
N TYR A 57 7.71 -10.39 0.26
CA TYR A 57 7.15 -9.07 0.52
C TYR A 57 5.72 -9.22 1.01
N THR A 58 5.41 -8.58 2.11
CA THR A 58 4.05 -8.53 2.67
C THR A 58 3.48 -7.13 2.44
N PRO A 59 2.56 -6.93 1.47
CA PRO A 59 1.95 -5.62 1.24
C PRO A 59 1.14 -5.17 2.44
N ASP A 60 1.11 -3.86 2.70
CA ASP A 60 0.34 -3.29 3.79
C ASP A 60 -1.16 -3.51 3.56
N PHE A 61 -1.68 -3.08 2.43
CA PHE A 61 -3.12 -3.11 2.15
C PHE A 61 -3.44 -3.68 0.76
N PRO A 62 -3.55 -5.01 0.62
CA PRO A 62 -4.05 -5.62 -0.60
C PRO A 62 -5.59 -5.49 -0.64
N VAL A 63 -6.08 -4.32 -0.98
CA VAL A 63 -7.51 -3.95 -0.93
C VAL A 63 -8.39 -4.75 -1.88
N CYS A 64 -7.81 -5.25 -2.95
CA CYS A 64 -8.42 -6.22 -3.88
C CYS A 64 -7.31 -7.00 -4.57
N LYS A 65 -7.67 -7.93 -5.46
CA LYS A 65 -6.67 -8.77 -6.15
C LYS A 65 -5.73 -7.97 -7.05
N SER A 66 -6.21 -6.86 -7.61
CA SER A 66 -5.49 -6.07 -8.61
C SER A 66 -4.86 -4.78 -8.08
N ILE A 67 -5.21 -4.35 -6.87
CA ILE A 67 -4.71 -3.09 -6.30
C ILE A 67 -4.16 -3.32 -4.90
N VAL A 68 -2.96 -2.83 -4.68
CA VAL A 68 -2.30 -2.78 -3.37
C VAL A 68 -1.98 -1.33 -3.03
N ILE A 69 -2.31 -0.92 -1.81
CA ILE A 69 -1.86 0.36 -1.25
C ILE A 69 -0.73 0.06 -0.27
N GLU A 70 0.39 0.73 -0.48
CA GLU A 70 1.57 0.67 0.40
C GLU A 70 1.77 2.02 1.07
N THR A 71 1.91 2.02 2.39
CA THR A 71 2.12 3.26 3.16
C THR A 71 3.59 3.44 3.50
N LYS A 72 4.10 4.66 3.38
CA LYS A 72 5.49 4.99 3.72
C LYS A 72 5.60 6.34 4.43
N GLY A 73 6.33 6.34 5.53
CA GLY A 73 6.84 7.55 6.15
C GLY A 73 8.20 7.90 5.53
N ARG A 74 9.24 7.19 5.94
CA ARG A 74 10.58 7.30 5.34
C ARG A 74 10.76 6.22 4.28
N TRP A 75 11.15 6.62 3.09
CA TRP A 75 11.30 5.71 1.95
C TRP A 75 12.74 5.75 1.40
N VAL A 76 13.59 4.93 1.99
CA VAL A 76 15.01 4.86 1.67
C VAL A 76 15.27 4.22 0.31
N LEU A 77 16.47 4.43 -0.22
CA LEU A 77 16.86 3.92 -1.56
C LEU A 77 16.61 2.40 -1.70
N GLU A 78 16.97 1.63 -0.71
CA GLU A 78 16.78 0.18 -0.74
C GLU A 78 15.30 -0.21 -0.87
N ASP A 79 14.41 0.46 -0.14
CA ASP A 79 12.97 0.24 -0.23
C ASP A 79 12.40 0.64 -1.59
N ARG A 80 12.92 1.73 -2.17
CA ARG A 80 12.51 2.17 -3.50
C ARG A 80 12.94 1.19 -4.57
N GLN A 81 14.16 0.68 -4.52
CA GLN A 81 14.68 -0.34 -5.43
C GLN A 81 13.91 -1.65 -5.31
N LYS A 82 13.62 -2.07 -4.08
CA LYS A 82 12.78 -3.24 -3.78
C LYS A 82 11.40 -3.10 -4.42
N MET A 83 10.77 -1.94 -4.28
CA MET A 83 9.44 -1.70 -4.85
C MET A 83 9.44 -1.81 -6.38
N LEU A 84 10.47 -1.31 -7.06
CA LEU A 84 10.59 -1.46 -8.52
C LEU A 84 10.69 -2.93 -8.94
N LEU A 85 11.43 -3.75 -8.20
CA LEU A 85 11.53 -5.18 -8.46
C LEU A 85 10.17 -5.88 -8.27
N ILE A 86 9.47 -5.56 -7.19
CA ILE A 86 8.15 -6.13 -6.90
C ILE A 86 7.15 -5.77 -7.99
N ILE A 87 7.08 -4.52 -8.39
CA ILE A 87 6.21 -4.03 -9.47
C ILE A 87 6.49 -4.77 -10.77
N LYS A 88 7.77 -4.91 -11.13
CA LYS A 88 8.19 -5.61 -12.34
C LYS A 88 7.81 -7.09 -12.33
N GLN A 89 7.90 -7.74 -11.17
CA GLN A 89 7.65 -9.17 -11.02
C GLN A 89 6.18 -9.52 -10.80
N HIS A 90 5.35 -8.52 -10.48
CA HIS A 90 3.91 -8.67 -10.27
C HIS A 90 3.11 -7.69 -11.14
N PRO A 91 3.20 -7.82 -12.49
CA PRO A 91 2.55 -6.87 -13.41
C PRO A 91 1.01 -6.90 -13.35
N GLU A 92 0.42 -7.96 -12.79
CA GLU A 92 -1.02 -8.10 -12.58
C GLU A 92 -1.54 -7.24 -11.42
N ILE A 93 -0.65 -6.72 -10.58
CA ILE A 93 -1.00 -5.91 -9.42
C ILE A 93 -0.59 -4.46 -9.66
N GLU A 94 -1.51 -3.53 -9.42
CA GLU A 94 -1.23 -2.10 -9.39
C GLU A 94 -0.87 -1.68 -7.97
N PHE A 95 0.38 -1.29 -7.76
CA PHE A 95 0.88 -0.78 -6.49
C PHE A 95 0.72 0.74 -6.45
N ARG A 96 0.06 1.24 -5.42
CA ARG A 96 -0.15 2.67 -5.17
C ARG A 96 0.52 3.04 -3.86
N MET A 97 1.26 4.13 -3.87
CA MET A 97 2.01 4.60 -2.70
C MET A 97 1.24 5.68 -1.97
N LEU A 98 1.08 5.54 -0.67
CA LEU A 98 0.49 6.55 0.19
C LEU A 98 1.55 7.02 1.19
N PHE A 99 1.91 8.29 1.11
CA PHE A 99 2.97 8.87 1.91
C PHE A 99 2.43 9.66 3.10
N TYR A 100 3.16 9.58 4.19
CA TYR A 100 2.96 10.50 5.31
C TYR A 100 3.25 11.95 4.89
N ASN A 101 4.28 12.14 4.05
CA ASN A 101 4.63 13.40 3.40
C ASN A 101 5.23 13.13 2.01
N ALA A 102 4.40 13.25 0.98
CA ALA A 102 4.81 12.99 -0.40
C ALA A 102 5.84 14.00 -0.92
N ASN A 103 5.92 15.18 -0.30
CA ASN A 103 6.88 16.22 -0.68
C ASN A 103 8.27 16.02 -0.07
N GLN A 104 8.44 15.03 0.80
CA GLN A 104 9.76 14.70 1.36
C GLN A 104 10.73 14.33 0.25
N LYS A 105 11.95 14.87 0.35
CA LYS A 105 13.00 14.58 -0.65
C LYS A 105 13.54 13.17 -0.46
N ILE A 106 13.91 12.52 -1.56
CA ILE A 106 14.39 11.13 -1.56
C ILE A 106 15.71 10.97 -0.80
N LYS A 107 16.51 12.01 -0.72
CA LYS A 107 17.74 12.08 0.08
C LYS A 107 18.11 13.53 0.36
N LYS A 108 18.98 13.74 1.32
CA LYS A 108 19.51 15.06 1.64
C LYS A 108 20.20 15.67 0.41
N GLY A 109 19.87 16.93 0.10
CA GLY A 109 20.41 17.66 -1.05
C GLY A 109 19.74 17.35 -2.39
N SER A 110 18.82 16.40 -2.46
CA SER A 110 18.05 16.13 -3.66
C SER A 110 16.92 17.13 -3.83
N LYS A 111 16.60 17.46 -5.09
CA LYS A 111 15.41 18.22 -5.46
C LYS A 111 14.20 17.32 -5.75
N THR A 112 14.42 16.01 -5.84
CA THR A 112 13.38 15.02 -6.14
C THR A 112 12.64 14.62 -4.89
N SER A 113 11.32 14.82 -4.87
CA SER A 113 10.44 14.32 -3.81
C SER A 113 10.04 12.86 -4.06
N TYR A 114 9.42 12.24 -3.05
CA TYR A 114 8.81 10.92 -3.22
C TYR A 114 7.74 10.94 -4.33
N ALA A 115 6.93 12.00 -4.37
CA ALA A 115 5.95 12.20 -5.43
C ALA A 115 6.59 12.26 -6.81
N ASP A 116 7.65 13.06 -6.97
CA ASP A 116 8.40 13.18 -8.23
C ASP A 116 8.99 11.83 -8.67
N TRP A 117 9.53 11.09 -7.73
CA TRP A 117 10.09 9.77 -8.00
C TRP A 117 9.01 8.79 -8.46
N CYS A 118 7.84 8.79 -7.82
CA CYS A 118 6.69 7.99 -8.26
C CYS A 118 6.23 8.37 -9.66
N ASP A 119 6.10 9.65 -9.95
CA ASP A 119 5.71 10.14 -11.28
C ASP A 119 6.69 9.66 -12.36
N LYS A 120 7.98 9.73 -12.07
CA LYS A 120 9.03 9.26 -12.98
C LYS A 120 8.91 7.77 -13.29
N HIS A 121 8.48 6.98 -12.34
CA HIS A 121 8.36 5.52 -12.47
C HIS A 121 6.93 5.05 -12.77
N GLY A 122 6.01 5.96 -13.03
CA GLY A 122 4.62 5.63 -13.37
C GLY A 122 3.82 5.01 -12.21
N ILE A 123 4.19 5.32 -10.97
CA ILE A 123 3.52 4.82 -9.76
C ILE A 123 2.53 5.87 -9.28
N LYS A 124 1.27 5.49 -9.09
CA LYS A 124 0.27 6.35 -8.48
C LYS A 124 0.59 6.57 -7.02
N TRP A 125 0.44 7.79 -6.56
CA TRP A 125 0.74 8.18 -5.18
C TRP A 125 -0.32 9.12 -4.61
N ALA A 126 -0.38 9.17 -3.30
CA ALA A 126 -1.22 10.12 -2.56
C ALA A 126 -0.50 10.58 -1.29
N ASP A 127 -0.94 11.71 -0.77
CA ASP A 127 -0.39 12.33 0.44
C ASP A 127 -1.43 12.26 1.57
N LYS A 128 -1.10 11.62 2.66
CA LYS A 128 -1.83 11.53 3.93
C LYS A 128 -3.19 10.82 3.92
N LYS A 129 -3.91 10.84 2.82
CA LYS A 129 -5.27 10.27 2.69
C LYS A 129 -5.42 9.52 1.38
N ILE A 130 -6.30 8.53 1.39
CA ILE A 130 -6.71 7.88 0.14
C ILE A 130 -7.61 8.87 -0.62
N PRO A 131 -7.26 9.22 -1.88
CA PRO A 131 -8.11 10.08 -2.70
C PRO A 131 -9.45 9.40 -3.01
N PRO A 132 -10.54 10.16 -3.17
CA PRO A 132 -11.85 9.60 -3.55
C PRO A 132 -11.80 8.77 -4.84
N GLU A 133 -10.95 9.16 -5.80
CA GLU A 133 -10.76 8.45 -7.06
C GLU A 133 -10.22 7.04 -6.84
N TRP A 134 -9.36 6.85 -5.86
CA TRP A 134 -8.83 5.54 -5.50
C TRP A 134 -9.92 4.65 -4.88
N ILE A 135 -10.77 5.22 -4.05
CA ILE A 135 -11.91 4.49 -3.47
C ILE A 135 -12.82 4.00 -4.59
N GLU A 136 -13.12 4.85 -5.57
CA GLU A 136 -13.92 4.47 -6.74
C GLU A 136 -13.25 3.35 -7.53
N ASP A 137 -11.96 3.47 -7.82
CA ASP A 137 -11.19 2.44 -8.52
C ASP A 137 -11.24 1.09 -7.79
N ILE A 138 -11.07 1.11 -6.47
CA ILE A 138 -11.10 -0.09 -5.63
C ILE A 138 -12.49 -0.72 -5.65
N CYS A 139 -13.53 0.07 -5.47
CA CYS A 139 -14.90 -0.43 -5.51
C CYS A 139 -15.23 -1.05 -6.86
N ASN A 140 -14.82 -0.42 -7.95
CA ASN A 140 -15.00 -0.95 -9.31
C ASN A 140 -14.22 -2.26 -9.51
N ALA A 141 -12.99 -2.33 -9.02
CA ALA A 141 -12.17 -3.54 -9.12
C ALA A 141 -12.78 -4.70 -8.33
N ILE A 142 -13.26 -4.45 -7.11
CA ILE A 142 -13.94 -5.47 -6.28
C ILE A 142 -15.20 -5.97 -6.99
N SER A 143 -15.99 -5.08 -7.59
CA SER A 143 -17.19 -5.46 -8.34
C SER A 143 -16.86 -6.36 -9.52
N LYS A 144 -15.82 -6.07 -10.27
CA LYS A 144 -15.35 -6.91 -11.38
C LYS A 144 -14.86 -8.28 -10.92
N GLU A 145 -14.14 -8.35 -9.79
CA GLU A 145 -13.67 -9.60 -9.20
C GLU A 145 -14.83 -10.50 -8.76
N ASN A 146 -15.94 -9.91 -8.31
CA ASN A 146 -17.13 -10.64 -7.89
C ASN A 146 -17.98 -11.16 -9.05
N LEU A 147 -17.75 -10.66 -10.27
CA LEU A 147 -18.47 -11.10 -11.48
C LEU A 147 -17.81 -12.30 -12.18
N THR A 148 -16.61 -12.65 -11.77
CA THR A 148 -15.86 -13.85 -12.24
C THR A 148 -15.88 -14.99 -11.18
#